data_d3629e9b29cfc6b9cab1681e1a18a195
#
_entry.id   d3629e9b29cfc6b9cab1681e1a18a195
#
_cell.length_a   1.000
_cell.length_b   1.000
_cell.length_c   1.000
_cell.angle_alpha   90.00
_cell.angle_beta   90.00
_cell.angle_gamma   90.00
#
_symmetry.space_group_name_H-M   'P 1'
#
loop_
_entity.id
_entity.type
_entity.pdbx_description
1 polymer ?
#
loop_
_entity_poly.entity_id
_entity_poly.type
_entity_poly.pdbx_seq_one_letter_code
_entity_poly.pdbx_strand_id
1 'polypeptide(L)'
;MQDVLLGLQEELHKTILFITHDLDEALRIGENIAILRDGLVVQKGTPQEIVLNPADKYVTDFIKDINRGRVVRISSIMDSKKLKNGPEIESNMILEDALQIISNAEVSEAIVTENGKTIGSVKLGRMITAIARPGEKTGQITNYR
;
A
#
# COMPACT_ATOMS: atom_id res chain seq x y z
N MET A 1 -5.68 2.08 -22.14
CA MET A 1 -5.26 0.66 -22.32
C MET A 1 -5.38 -0.14 -21.01
N GLN A 2 -4.95 0.38 -19.87
CA GLN A 2 -5.02 -0.28 -18.55
C GLN A 2 -6.46 -0.61 -18.13
N ASP A 3 -7.41 0.33 -18.29
CA ASP A 3 -8.81 0.13 -17.93
C ASP A 3 -9.50 -0.96 -18.78
N VAL A 4 -9.04 -1.16 -20.01
CA VAL A 4 -9.52 -2.23 -20.90
C VAL A 4 -9.04 -3.60 -20.43
N LEU A 5 -7.79 -3.70 -19.94
CA LEU A 5 -7.23 -4.94 -19.39
C LEU A 5 -7.94 -5.35 -18.11
N LEU A 6 -8.22 -4.40 -17.21
CA LEU A 6 -8.97 -4.65 -15.98
C LEU A 6 -10.40 -5.10 -16.27
N GLY A 7 -11.09 -4.45 -17.22
CA GLY A 7 -12.43 -4.86 -17.65
C GLY A 7 -12.47 -6.25 -18.28
N LEU A 8 -11.46 -6.59 -19.09
CA LEU A 8 -11.34 -7.94 -19.68
C LEU A 8 -11.05 -9.02 -18.63
N GLN A 9 -10.27 -8.70 -17.58
CA GLN A 9 -9.99 -9.64 -16.49
C GLN A 9 -11.26 -9.98 -15.70
N GLU A 10 -12.10 -8.98 -15.41
CA GLU A 10 -13.37 -9.17 -14.71
C GLU A 10 -14.37 -9.98 -15.54
N GLU A 11 -14.45 -9.74 -16.87
CA GLU A 11 -15.36 -10.47 -17.74
C GLU A 11 -14.94 -11.92 -18.03
N LEU A 12 -13.65 -12.16 -18.19
CA LEU A 12 -13.16 -13.44 -18.68
C LEU A 12 -12.78 -14.40 -17.57
N HIS A 13 -12.65 -13.97 -16.32
CA HIS A 13 -12.17 -14.76 -15.16
C HIS A 13 -10.88 -15.56 -15.48
N LYS A 14 -9.97 -14.98 -16.26
CA LYS A 14 -8.73 -15.64 -16.70
C LYS A 14 -7.51 -15.07 -15.99
N THR A 15 -6.52 -15.92 -15.78
CA THR A 15 -5.20 -15.47 -15.34
C THR A 15 -4.48 -14.77 -16.49
N ILE A 16 -4.12 -13.51 -16.29
CA ILE A 16 -3.34 -12.71 -17.23
C ILE A 16 -1.93 -12.56 -16.67
N LEU A 17 -0.93 -12.97 -17.44
CA LEU A 17 0.47 -12.67 -17.15
C LEU A 17 0.88 -11.42 -17.93
N PHE A 18 1.21 -10.35 -17.18
CA PHE A 18 1.64 -9.07 -17.74
C PHE A 18 3.11 -8.83 -17.43
N ILE A 19 3.92 -8.55 -18.45
CA ILE A 19 5.34 -8.26 -18.30
C ILE A 19 5.57 -6.79 -18.64
N THR A 20 6.13 -6.06 -17.71
CA THR A 20 6.45 -4.64 -17.87
C THR A 20 7.74 -4.30 -17.13
N HIS A 21 8.40 -3.23 -17.55
CA HIS A 21 9.48 -2.59 -16.80
C HIS A 21 8.99 -1.37 -16.01
N ASP A 22 7.72 -1.00 -16.16
CA ASP A 22 7.08 0.09 -15.43
C ASP A 22 6.43 -0.46 -14.16
N LEU A 23 7.03 -0.11 -13.01
CA LEU A 23 6.56 -0.59 -11.71
C LEU A 23 5.22 0.05 -11.31
N ASP A 24 4.98 1.33 -11.63
CA ASP A 24 3.69 1.99 -11.34
C ASP A 24 2.56 1.26 -12.05
N GLU A 25 2.79 0.86 -13.30
CA GLU A 25 1.84 0.07 -14.07
C GLU A 25 1.59 -1.29 -13.43
N ALA A 26 2.65 -2.01 -13.05
CA ALA A 26 2.54 -3.31 -12.38
C ALA A 26 1.76 -3.22 -11.06
N LEU A 27 2.04 -2.20 -10.24
CA LEU A 27 1.38 -1.98 -8.94
C LEU A 27 -0.11 -1.61 -9.07
N ARG A 28 -0.52 -1.04 -10.20
CA ARG A 28 -1.92 -0.66 -10.46
C ARG A 28 -2.75 -1.82 -10.99
N ILE A 29 -2.17 -2.67 -11.86
CA ILE A 29 -2.90 -3.71 -12.59
C ILE A 29 -2.78 -5.07 -11.87
N GLY A 30 -1.61 -5.36 -11.29
CA GLY A 30 -1.30 -6.68 -10.76
C GLY A 30 -1.94 -6.97 -9.40
N GLU A 31 -2.65 -8.08 -9.29
CA GLU A 31 -3.03 -8.65 -7.98
C GLU A 31 -1.82 -9.26 -7.26
N ASN A 32 -0.93 -9.86 -8.05
CA ASN A 32 0.35 -10.41 -7.61
C ASN A 32 1.46 -9.93 -8.53
N ILE A 33 2.58 -9.54 -7.94
CA ILE A 33 3.75 -9.02 -8.65
C ILE A 33 4.95 -9.92 -8.36
N ALA A 34 5.73 -10.20 -9.37
CA ALA A 34 7.04 -10.83 -9.24
C ALA A 34 8.12 -9.87 -9.75
N ILE A 35 9.06 -9.51 -8.89
CA ILE A 35 10.23 -8.70 -9.25
C ILE A 35 11.37 -9.64 -9.61
N LEU A 36 11.90 -9.45 -10.81
CA LEU A 36 13.00 -10.27 -11.33
C LEU A 36 14.30 -9.47 -11.40
N ARG A 37 15.40 -10.14 -11.11
CA ARG A 37 16.75 -9.63 -11.29
C ARG A 37 17.63 -10.76 -11.80
N ASP A 38 18.37 -10.53 -12.86
CA ASP A 38 19.32 -11.51 -13.45
C ASP A 38 18.68 -12.89 -13.73
N GLY A 39 17.41 -12.90 -14.17
CA GLY A 39 16.64 -14.12 -14.44
C GLY A 39 16.08 -14.83 -13.20
N LEU A 40 16.29 -14.31 -12.01
CA LEU A 40 15.78 -14.87 -10.75
C LEU A 40 14.67 -14.00 -10.16
N VAL A 41 13.68 -14.64 -9.54
CA VAL A 41 12.65 -13.94 -8.77
C VAL A 41 13.24 -13.49 -7.44
N VAL A 42 13.36 -12.16 -7.24
CA VAL A 42 13.87 -11.55 -6.01
C VAL A 42 12.78 -11.45 -4.96
N GLN A 43 11.59 -11.05 -5.38
CA GLN A 43 10.42 -10.95 -4.50
C GLN A 43 9.14 -11.22 -5.30
N LYS A 44 8.17 -11.85 -4.63
CA LYS A 44 6.80 -12.04 -5.12
C LYS A 44 5.83 -11.71 -4.01
N GLY A 45 4.71 -11.06 -4.35
CA GLY A 45 3.64 -10.73 -3.41
C GLY A 45 2.63 -9.76 -4.01
N THR A 46 1.70 -9.32 -3.18
CA THR A 46 0.75 -8.26 -3.53
C THR A 46 1.46 -6.91 -3.66
N PRO A 47 0.89 -5.92 -4.37
CA PRO A 47 1.40 -4.56 -4.40
C PRO A 47 1.75 -3.99 -3.01
N GLN A 48 0.88 -4.23 -2.04
CA GLN A 48 1.05 -3.76 -0.66
C GLN A 48 2.25 -4.42 0.03
N GLU A 49 2.41 -5.73 -0.12
CA GLU A 49 3.55 -6.47 0.44
C GLU A 49 4.88 -6.00 -0.14
N ILE A 50 4.94 -5.80 -1.46
CA ILE A 50 6.15 -5.28 -2.13
C ILE A 50 6.52 -3.90 -1.58
N VAL A 51 5.54 -3.01 -1.45
CA VAL A 51 5.78 -1.61 -1.07
C VAL A 51 6.04 -1.46 0.43
N LEU A 52 5.36 -2.24 1.29
CA LEU A 52 5.50 -2.14 2.75
C LEU A 52 6.69 -2.95 3.29
N ASN A 53 7.01 -4.08 2.65
CA ASN A 53 8.02 -5.02 3.13
C ASN A 53 8.98 -5.43 2.00
N PRO A 54 9.81 -4.49 1.47
CA PRO A 54 10.78 -4.83 0.45
C PRO A 54 11.78 -5.87 0.96
N ALA A 55 12.07 -6.90 0.15
CA ALA A 55 12.88 -8.05 0.53
C ALA A 55 14.36 -7.68 0.75
N ASP A 56 14.88 -6.75 -0.04
CA ASP A 56 16.27 -6.32 0.02
C ASP A 56 16.44 -4.86 -0.44
N LYS A 57 17.72 -4.41 -0.47
CA LYS A 57 18.08 -3.07 -0.93
C LYS A 57 17.71 -2.84 -2.39
N TYR A 58 17.83 -3.86 -3.25
CA TYR A 58 17.48 -3.73 -4.66
C TYR A 58 15.99 -3.41 -4.83
N VAL A 59 15.11 -4.15 -4.14
CA VAL A 59 13.66 -3.88 -4.16
C VAL A 59 13.37 -2.51 -3.54
N THR A 60 14.02 -2.16 -2.43
CA THR A 60 13.88 -0.83 -1.79
C THR A 60 14.22 0.31 -2.76
N ASP A 61 15.35 0.19 -3.48
CA ASP A 61 15.77 1.18 -4.47
C ASP A 61 14.82 1.22 -5.69
N PHE A 62 14.25 0.07 -6.04
CA PHE A 62 13.31 -0.06 -7.15
C PHE A 62 11.96 0.62 -6.89
N ILE A 63 11.48 0.58 -5.63
CA ILE A 63 10.20 1.18 -5.21
C ILE A 63 10.33 2.59 -4.60
N LYS A 64 11.54 3.17 -4.57
CA LYS A 64 11.81 4.44 -3.85
C LYS A 64 10.96 5.63 -4.33
N ASP A 65 10.62 5.68 -5.61
CA ASP A 65 9.90 6.79 -6.24
C ASP A 65 8.39 6.56 -6.32
N ILE A 66 7.91 5.40 -5.85
CA ILE A 66 6.49 5.05 -5.83
C ILE A 66 5.72 5.91 -4.83
N ASN A 67 4.57 6.43 -5.28
CA ASN A 67 3.62 7.09 -4.39
C ASN A 67 2.87 6.04 -3.54
N ARG A 68 3.38 5.77 -2.35
CA ARG A 68 2.81 4.79 -1.41
C ARG A 68 1.37 5.10 -1.02
N GLY A 69 1.00 6.38 -0.95
CA GLY A 69 -0.37 6.81 -0.65
C GLY A 69 -1.41 6.27 -1.63
N ARG A 70 -1.01 6.02 -2.88
CA ARG A 70 -1.87 5.49 -3.94
C ARG A 70 -1.86 3.98 -4.07
N VAL A 71 -0.88 3.31 -3.49
CA VAL A 71 -0.74 1.84 -3.55
C VAL A 71 -1.26 1.17 -2.30
N VAL A 72 -0.89 1.71 -1.12
CA VAL A 72 -1.23 1.10 0.17
C VAL A 72 -2.72 1.25 0.46
N ARG A 73 -3.37 0.15 0.80
CA ARG A 73 -4.77 0.11 1.25
C ARG A 73 -4.84 0.05 2.78
N ILE A 74 -5.92 0.55 3.34
CA ILE A 74 -6.16 0.58 4.79
C ILE A 74 -6.14 -0.83 5.39
N SER A 75 -6.66 -1.83 4.68
CA SER A 75 -6.63 -3.24 5.09
C SER A 75 -5.23 -3.75 5.43
N SER A 76 -4.18 -3.21 4.78
CA SER A 76 -2.79 -3.64 4.99
C SER A 76 -2.13 -3.06 6.24
N ILE A 77 -2.73 -2.01 6.82
CA ILE A 77 -2.14 -1.25 7.94
C ILE A 77 -3.06 -1.08 9.14
N MET A 78 -4.28 -1.60 9.07
CA MET A 78 -5.27 -1.53 10.16
C MET A 78 -4.91 -2.43 11.33
N ASP A 79 -5.49 -2.13 12.48
CA ASP A 79 -5.52 -3.00 13.66
C ASP A 79 -6.90 -3.65 13.81
N SER A 80 -6.96 -4.84 14.35
CA SER A 80 -8.23 -5.55 14.64
C SER A 80 -9.01 -4.96 15.82
N LYS A 81 -8.42 -3.98 16.54
CA LYS A 81 -9.09 -3.29 17.63
C LYS A 81 -10.25 -2.43 17.10
N LYS A 82 -11.46 -2.69 17.59
CA LYS A 82 -12.65 -1.92 17.21
C LYS A 82 -12.82 -0.68 18.05
N LEU A 83 -13.08 0.45 17.40
CA LEU A 83 -13.47 1.70 18.05
C LEU A 83 -15.00 1.77 18.15
N LYS A 84 -15.49 2.52 19.14
CA LYS A 84 -16.92 2.76 19.32
C LYS A 84 -17.43 3.97 18.53
N ASN A 85 -16.59 4.98 18.35
CA ASN A 85 -16.93 6.23 17.68
C ASN A 85 -15.75 6.71 16.83
N GLY A 86 -16.06 7.32 15.71
CA GLY A 86 -15.06 7.89 14.79
C GLY A 86 -15.56 7.87 13.35
N PRO A 87 -14.86 8.54 12.43
CA PRO A 87 -15.16 8.45 11.02
C PRO A 87 -14.95 7.02 10.54
N GLU A 88 -15.77 6.60 9.59
CA GLU A 88 -15.69 5.28 8.97
C GLU A 88 -14.88 5.35 7.67
N ILE A 89 -13.99 4.38 7.48
CA ILE A 89 -13.14 4.24 6.31
C ILE A 89 -13.25 2.79 5.81
N GLU A 90 -13.56 2.61 4.54
CA GLU A 90 -13.60 1.29 3.92
C GLU A 90 -12.20 0.66 3.86
N SER A 91 -12.11 -0.63 4.12
CA SER A 91 -10.85 -1.39 4.22
C SER A 91 -10.04 -1.37 2.91
N ASN A 92 -10.72 -1.29 1.77
CA ASN A 92 -10.10 -1.26 0.45
C ASN A 92 -9.69 0.16 -0.01
N MET A 93 -10.03 1.21 0.77
CA MET A 93 -9.67 2.59 0.46
C MET A 93 -8.15 2.77 0.43
N ILE A 94 -7.65 3.56 -0.51
CA ILE A 94 -6.23 3.93 -0.56
C ILE A 94 -5.87 4.90 0.55
N LEU A 95 -4.63 4.84 0.95
CA LEU A 95 -4.12 5.59 2.10
C LEU A 95 -4.23 7.12 1.94
N GLU A 96 -4.05 7.63 0.73
CA GLU A 96 -4.17 9.05 0.40
C GLU A 96 -5.57 9.59 0.69
N ASP A 97 -6.61 8.88 0.25
CA ASP A 97 -8.01 9.26 0.48
C ASP A 97 -8.41 9.15 1.95
N ALA A 98 -7.97 8.10 2.61
CA ALA A 98 -8.22 7.89 4.04
C ALA A 98 -7.59 8.98 4.91
N LEU A 99 -6.40 9.47 4.55
CA LEU A 99 -5.76 10.60 5.22
C LEU A 99 -6.58 11.89 5.12
N GLN A 100 -7.22 12.14 3.98
CA GLN A 100 -8.09 13.31 3.84
C GLN A 100 -9.29 13.23 4.80
N ILE A 101 -9.90 12.05 4.96
CA ILE A 101 -11.03 11.85 5.88
C ILE A 101 -10.61 12.12 7.32
N ILE A 102 -9.50 11.56 7.78
CA ILE A 102 -8.98 11.74 9.14
C ILE A 102 -8.59 13.21 9.38
N SER A 103 -7.93 13.84 8.40
CA SER A 103 -7.53 15.25 8.49
C SER A 103 -8.73 16.18 8.59
N ASN A 104 -9.75 15.97 7.76
CA ASN A 104 -10.96 16.80 7.77
C ASN A 104 -11.79 16.61 9.04
N ALA A 105 -11.76 15.43 9.64
CA ALA A 105 -12.45 15.14 10.90
C ALA A 105 -11.65 15.57 12.14
N GLU A 106 -10.41 16.05 11.98
CA GLU A 106 -9.48 16.45 13.06
C GLU A 106 -9.30 15.37 14.15
N VAL A 107 -9.27 14.09 13.73
CA VAL A 107 -9.11 12.94 14.63
C VAL A 107 -7.80 12.21 14.38
N SER A 108 -7.37 11.38 15.33
CA SER A 108 -6.16 10.58 15.23
C SER A 108 -6.41 9.10 14.92
N GLU A 109 -7.65 8.66 14.92
CA GLU A 109 -8.07 7.29 14.67
C GLU A 109 -9.38 7.26 13.89
N ALA A 110 -9.57 6.22 13.06
CA ALA A 110 -10.79 5.95 12.33
C ALA A 110 -11.24 4.50 12.46
N ILE A 111 -12.54 4.28 12.32
CA ILE A 111 -13.15 2.95 12.25
C ILE A 111 -12.90 2.40 10.85
N VAL A 112 -12.46 1.15 10.76
CA VAL A 112 -12.33 0.44 9.48
C VAL A 112 -13.50 -0.48 9.28
N THR A 113 -14.18 -0.32 8.14
CA THR A 113 -15.36 -1.09 7.75
C THR A 113 -15.09 -1.94 6.51
N GLU A 114 -15.83 -3.01 6.39
CA GLU A 114 -15.89 -3.85 5.19
C GLU A 114 -17.33 -4.30 4.99
N ASN A 115 -17.91 -3.95 3.84
CA ASN A 115 -19.33 -4.21 3.55
C ASN A 115 -20.28 -3.71 4.68
N GLY A 116 -20.00 -2.52 5.21
CA GLY A 116 -20.79 -1.89 6.28
C GLY A 116 -20.61 -2.50 7.68
N LYS A 117 -19.67 -3.43 7.86
CA LYS A 117 -19.36 -4.02 9.17
C LYS A 117 -18.01 -3.52 9.67
N THR A 118 -17.96 -3.13 10.94
CA THR A 118 -16.69 -2.75 11.60
C THR A 118 -15.79 -3.96 11.75
N ILE A 119 -14.62 -3.91 11.11
CA ILE A 119 -13.60 -4.97 11.17
C ILE A 119 -12.36 -4.57 11.97
N GLY A 120 -12.15 -3.28 12.21
CA GLY A 120 -10.99 -2.81 12.97
C GLY A 120 -10.92 -1.30 13.09
N SER A 121 -9.72 -0.78 13.24
CA SER A 121 -9.40 0.65 13.28
C SER A 121 -8.04 0.95 12.68
N VAL A 122 -7.82 2.20 12.31
CA VAL A 122 -6.53 2.68 11.82
C VAL A 122 -6.15 3.98 12.52
N LYS A 123 -4.87 4.11 12.89
CA LYS A 123 -4.30 5.28 13.53
C LYS A 123 -3.57 6.16 12.53
N LEU A 124 -3.72 7.48 12.66
CA LEU A 124 -3.00 8.46 11.84
C LEU A 124 -1.48 8.21 11.85
N GLY A 125 -0.88 7.92 13.01
CA GLY A 125 0.54 7.61 13.12
C GLY A 125 0.98 6.42 12.27
N ARG A 126 0.14 5.37 12.17
CA ARG A 126 0.40 4.22 11.30
C ARG A 126 0.32 4.57 9.81
N MET A 127 -0.65 5.39 9.46
CA MET A 127 -0.83 5.88 8.09
C MET A 127 0.38 6.72 7.65
N ILE A 128 0.86 7.62 8.51
CA ILE A 128 2.06 8.43 8.26
C ILE A 128 3.30 7.54 8.09
N THR A 129 3.46 6.53 8.95
CA THR A 129 4.57 5.58 8.85
C THR A 129 4.53 4.77 7.54
N ALA A 130 3.34 4.41 7.08
CA ALA A 130 3.16 3.66 5.83
C ALA A 130 3.49 4.49 4.59
N ILE A 131 3.23 5.81 4.62
CA ILE A 131 3.63 6.74 3.54
C ILE A 131 5.13 7.03 3.59
N ALA A 132 5.69 7.19 4.79
CA ALA A 132 7.11 7.46 4.95
C ALA A 132 7.91 6.33 4.26
N ARG A 133 8.94 6.72 3.52
CA ARG A 133 9.88 5.74 2.95
C ARG A 133 10.43 4.88 4.08
N PRO A 134 10.69 3.57 3.87
CA PRO A 134 11.45 2.81 4.85
C PRO A 134 12.73 3.60 5.06
N GLY A 135 12.86 4.21 6.24
CA GLY A 135 14.04 4.98 6.55
C GLY A 135 15.26 4.07 6.38
N GLU A 136 16.27 4.53 5.68
CA GLU A 136 17.62 4.10 6.04
C GLU A 136 17.64 4.20 7.56
N LYS A 137 17.93 3.10 8.24
CA LYS A 137 18.12 3.12 9.69
C LYS A 137 19.02 4.30 9.95
N THR A 138 18.52 5.34 10.58
CA THR A 138 19.25 6.57 10.85
C THR A 138 20.42 6.17 11.73
N GLY A 139 21.52 5.80 11.08
CA GLY A 139 22.80 5.69 11.73
C GLY A 139 23.18 7.10 12.15
N GLN A 140 23.18 7.33 13.42
CA GLN A 140 23.85 8.41 14.13
C GLN A 140 23.64 9.80 13.56
N ILE A 141 22.84 10.59 14.26
CA ILE A 141 22.90 12.05 14.22
C ILE A 141 24.36 12.42 14.54
N THR A 142 25.12 12.72 13.50
CA THR A 142 26.45 13.31 13.67
C THR A 142 26.18 14.76 14.05
N ASN A 143 26.37 15.07 15.33
CA ASN A 143 26.37 16.43 15.84
C ASN A 143 27.48 17.19 15.11
N TYR A 144 27.13 18.01 14.16
CA TYR A 144 28.02 19.08 13.67
C TYR A 144 28.11 20.13 14.78
N ARG A 145 29.27 20.18 15.43
CA ARG A 145 29.73 21.33 16.20
C ARG A 145 30.34 22.38 15.27
#